data_bb9b2de9a32942926b0d10cc8fc92255
#
_entry.id   bb9b2de9a32942926b0d10cc8fc92255
#
_cell.length_a   1.000
_cell.length_b   1.000
_cell.length_c   1.000
_cell.angle_alpha   90.00
_cell.angle_beta   90.00
_cell.angle_gamma   90.00
#
_symmetry.space_group_name_H-M   'P 1'
#
loop_
_entity.id
_entity.type
_entity.pdbx_description
1 polymer ?
#
loop_
_entity_poly.entity_id
_entity_poly.type
_entity_poly.pdbx_seq_one_letter_code
_entity_poly.pdbx_strand_id
1 'polypeptide(L)'
;ALEISDIPFKGPIAGVRVGRIGGELVANASPDKMQESEMNLFLVGRKVTPGKTGRPYDVELVMMEGEAKEVSEDIIVDAIKFGLEAVRPMIDLQDQASAAIGKTKRSVEEAAPDEELVARVRAEALPGLKEGYSLPRKLERYSKLGDVREAVIKSIGAGDAALSKKVAAIIEHLESRILRDMILQDKKRIDGRSSTDIRPISSEVGVLPRAHGSALFNRGETQALAVLTLGTSADEQRMDYIAGEERRSFLLHYN
;
A
#
# COMPACT_ATOMS: atom_id res chain seq x y z
N ALA A 1 21.05 6.52 -8.11
CA ALA A 1 20.90 6.88 -9.53
C ALA A 1 19.87 7.99 -9.72
N LEU A 2 18.62 7.83 -9.24
CA LEU A 2 17.55 8.84 -9.40
C LEU A 2 17.94 10.19 -8.78
N GLU A 3 18.54 10.18 -7.59
CA GLU A 3 18.93 11.40 -6.87
C GLU A 3 19.95 12.24 -7.64
N ILE A 4 20.93 11.60 -8.29
CA ILE A 4 21.97 12.31 -9.07
C ILE A 4 21.57 12.60 -10.54
N SER A 5 20.44 12.07 -11.01
CA SER A 5 19.95 12.30 -12.37
C SER A 5 19.20 13.63 -12.49
N ASP A 6 18.81 14.00 -13.71
CA ASP A 6 17.95 15.15 -14.01
C ASP A 6 16.45 14.87 -13.81
N ILE A 7 16.07 13.66 -13.43
CA ILE A 7 14.67 13.27 -13.17
C ILE A 7 14.17 14.05 -11.95
N PRO A 8 12.95 14.64 -12.00
CA PRO A 8 12.37 15.41 -10.89
C PRO A 8 11.92 14.50 -9.73
N PHE A 9 12.90 13.86 -9.10
CA PHE A 9 12.72 13.01 -7.94
C PHE A 9 12.64 13.86 -6.67
N LYS A 10 11.65 13.59 -5.80
CA LYS A 10 11.31 14.46 -4.66
C LYS A 10 12.17 14.18 -3.41
N GLY A 11 13.46 13.96 -3.59
CA GLY A 11 14.44 13.76 -2.51
C GLY A 11 14.85 12.30 -2.31
N PRO A 12 15.95 12.09 -1.55
CA PRO A 12 16.54 10.76 -1.38
C PRO A 12 15.63 9.82 -0.58
N ILE A 13 15.64 8.57 -0.99
CA ILE A 13 15.04 7.44 -0.28
C ILE A 13 16.10 6.38 -0.03
N ALA A 14 16.00 5.66 1.08
CA ALA A 14 16.88 4.53 1.35
C ALA A 14 16.13 3.44 2.11
N GLY A 15 16.57 2.20 1.91
CA GLY A 15 16.00 1.02 2.56
C GLY A 15 16.99 0.31 3.45
N VAL A 16 16.51 -0.26 4.54
CA VAL A 16 17.30 -1.04 5.48
C VAL A 16 16.54 -2.30 5.87
N ARG A 17 17.29 -3.38 6.06
CA ARG A 17 16.78 -4.62 6.63
C ARG A 17 17.07 -4.65 8.12
N VAL A 18 16.06 -4.81 8.95
CA VAL A 18 16.19 -4.88 10.41
C VAL A 18 15.86 -6.29 10.85
N GLY A 19 16.81 -6.90 11.58
CA GLY A 19 16.63 -8.15 12.29
C GLY A 19 16.65 -7.95 13.79
N ARG A 20 16.26 -8.98 14.55
CA ARG A 20 16.44 -9.07 16.00
C ARG A 20 17.15 -10.38 16.31
N ILE A 21 18.39 -10.27 16.78
CA ILE A 21 19.29 -11.40 17.00
C ILE A 21 19.78 -11.35 18.45
N GLY A 22 19.53 -12.42 19.20
CA GLY A 22 19.89 -12.45 20.63
C GLY A 22 19.20 -11.37 21.46
N GLY A 23 18.04 -10.92 21.04
CA GLY A 23 17.27 -9.86 21.70
C GLY A 23 17.64 -8.43 21.26
N GLU A 24 18.67 -8.23 20.44
CA GLU A 24 19.13 -6.93 19.98
C GLU A 24 18.71 -6.64 18.52
N LEU A 25 18.40 -5.37 18.24
CA LEU A 25 18.07 -4.89 16.89
C LEU A 25 19.36 -4.70 16.07
N VAL A 26 19.40 -5.28 14.88
CA VAL A 26 20.55 -5.21 13.98
C VAL A 26 20.09 -4.76 12.59
N ALA A 27 20.79 -3.75 12.04
CA ALA A 27 20.54 -3.27 10.68
C ALA A 27 21.49 -3.95 9.69
N ASN A 28 20.93 -4.42 8.57
CA ASN A 28 21.67 -5.01 7.44
C ASN A 28 22.61 -6.15 7.86
N ALA A 29 22.16 -7.02 8.77
CA ALA A 29 22.91 -8.22 9.13
C ALA A 29 23.14 -9.10 7.90
N SER A 30 24.27 -9.86 7.91
CA SER A 30 24.58 -10.82 6.85
C SER A 30 23.50 -11.90 6.74
N PRO A 31 23.33 -12.55 5.58
CA PRO A 31 22.32 -13.61 5.38
C PRO A 31 22.41 -14.72 6.44
N ASP A 32 23.61 -15.15 6.81
CA ASP A 32 23.82 -16.19 7.83
C ASP A 32 23.26 -15.76 9.19
N LYS A 33 23.55 -14.54 9.61
CA LYS A 33 23.02 -13.99 10.87
C LYS A 33 21.51 -13.76 10.83
N MET A 34 20.95 -13.45 9.65
CA MET A 34 19.50 -13.29 9.51
C MET A 34 18.72 -14.60 9.69
N GLN A 35 19.35 -15.78 9.51
CA GLN A 35 18.70 -17.07 9.82
C GLN A 35 18.41 -17.25 11.30
N GLU A 36 19.23 -16.64 12.18
CA GLU A 36 19.05 -16.65 13.63
C GLU A 36 18.05 -15.58 14.11
N SER A 37 17.59 -14.74 13.21
CA SER A 37 16.73 -13.60 13.56
C SER A 37 15.30 -14.01 13.89
N GLU A 38 14.73 -13.38 14.92
CA GLU A 38 13.32 -13.52 15.32
C GLU A 38 12.39 -12.71 14.41
N MET A 39 12.92 -11.77 13.64
CA MET A 39 12.17 -10.98 12.66
C MET A 39 13.04 -10.58 11.49
N ASN A 40 12.39 -10.25 10.38
CA ASN A 40 13.02 -9.81 9.17
C ASN A 40 12.15 -8.69 8.57
N LEU A 41 12.45 -7.43 8.95
CA LEU A 41 11.72 -6.26 8.46
C LEU A 41 12.56 -5.52 7.43
N PHE A 42 11.97 -5.23 6.27
CA PHE A 42 12.54 -4.31 5.30
C PHE A 42 11.80 -2.98 5.37
N LEU A 43 12.53 -1.92 5.67
CA LEU A 43 11.99 -0.57 5.86
C LEU A 43 12.58 0.36 4.81
N VAL A 44 11.73 1.20 4.24
CA VAL A 44 12.16 2.29 3.35
C VAL A 44 11.74 3.60 3.95
N GLY A 45 12.71 4.48 4.14
CA GLY A 45 12.50 5.84 4.61
C GLY A 45 12.82 6.89 3.54
N ARG A 46 12.18 8.04 3.63
CA ARG A 46 12.48 9.23 2.81
C ARG A 46 12.81 10.42 3.70
N LYS A 47 13.66 11.30 3.17
CA LYS A 47 13.92 12.60 3.76
C LYS A 47 12.70 13.52 3.62
N VAL A 48 12.35 14.19 4.69
CA VAL A 48 11.31 15.22 4.71
C VAL A 48 11.86 16.50 5.35
N THR A 49 11.20 17.62 5.06
CA THR A 49 11.55 18.91 5.66
C THR A 49 11.58 18.80 7.19
N PRO A 50 12.47 19.54 7.88
CA PRO A 50 12.58 19.47 9.33
C PRO A 50 11.22 19.64 10.00
N GLY A 51 10.88 18.67 10.83
CA GLY A 51 9.67 18.71 11.64
C GLY A 51 9.96 19.27 13.04
N LYS A 52 9.26 18.71 14.01
CA LYS A 52 9.29 19.15 15.43
C LYS A 52 10.52 18.68 16.22
N THR A 53 11.43 17.92 15.62
CA THR A 53 12.52 17.23 16.32
C THR A 53 13.76 18.08 16.53
N GLY A 54 13.85 19.27 15.91
CA GLY A 54 15.06 20.13 15.96
C GLY A 54 16.25 19.58 15.15
N ARG A 55 16.06 18.50 14.40
CA ARG A 55 17.07 17.91 13.51
C ARG A 55 17.10 18.63 12.16
N PRO A 56 18.19 18.53 11.37
CA PRO A 56 18.28 19.17 10.05
C PRO A 56 17.22 18.62 9.06
N TYR A 57 16.73 17.41 9.28
CA TYR A 57 15.59 16.80 8.57
C TYR A 57 15.06 15.62 9.37
N ASP A 58 13.83 15.21 9.06
CA ASP A 58 13.22 13.99 9.58
C ASP A 58 13.19 12.90 8.50
N VAL A 59 13.02 11.65 8.95
CA VAL A 59 12.83 10.49 8.04
C VAL A 59 11.44 9.94 8.27
N GLU A 60 10.64 9.92 7.21
CA GLU A 60 9.31 9.31 7.21
C GLU A 60 9.35 7.90 6.61
N LEU A 61 8.57 7.00 7.19
CA LEU A 61 8.36 5.66 6.65
C LEU A 61 7.58 5.74 5.33
N VAL A 62 8.15 5.17 4.27
CA VAL A 62 7.53 5.06 2.94
C VAL A 62 6.93 3.68 2.74
N MET A 63 7.68 2.65 3.12
CA MET A 63 7.28 1.26 2.93
C MET A 63 7.84 0.40 4.07
N MET A 64 7.09 -0.59 4.45
CA MET A 64 7.51 -1.64 5.37
C MET A 64 6.94 -2.97 4.89
N GLU A 65 7.78 -3.97 4.86
CA GLU A 65 7.36 -5.36 4.68
C GLU A 65 8.23 -6.29 5.53
N GLY A 66 7.72 -7.45 5.87
CA GLY A 66 8.52 -8.40 6.63
C GLY A 66 7.68 -9.45 7.32
N GLU A 67 8.38 -10.25 8.11
CA GLU A 67 7.86 -11.35 8.90
C GLU A 67 8.49 -11.36 10.29
N ALA A 68 7.80 -11.93 11.26
CA ALA A 68 8.29 -12.05 12.63
C ALA A 68 7.79 -13.36 13.25
N LYS A 69 8.60 -13.95 14.14
CA LYS A 69 8.29 -15.16 14.89
C LYS A 69 7.77 -14.75 16.27
N GLU A 70 6.47 -14.45 16.36
CA GLU A 70 5.75 -14.09 17.61
C GLU A 70 6.40 -12.94 18.41
N VAL A 71 6.99 -11.97 17.70
CA VAL A 71 7.55 -10.75 18.30
C VAL A 71 6.42 -9.79 18.64
N SER A 72 6.47 -9.14 19.81
CA SER A 72 5.44 -8.20 20.24
C SER A 72 5.41 -6.92 19.39
N GLU A 73 4.26 -6.27 19.34
CA GLU A 73 4.04 -5.03 18.60
C GLU A 73 4.97 -3.90 19.07
N ASP A 74 5.25 -3.81 20.36
CA ASP A 74 6.18 -2.81 20.92
C ASP A 74 7.59 -2.96 20.33
N ILE A 75 8.07 -4.19 20.23
CA ILE A 75 9.38 -4.48 19.62
C ILE A 75 9.36 -4.14 18.11
N ILE A 76 8.26 -4.40 17.41
CA ILE A 76 8.11 -4.00 16.00
C ILE A 76 8.16 -2.47 15.86
N VAL A 77 7.48 -1.74 16.75
CA VAL A 77 7.53 -0.26 16.75
C VAL A 77 8.94 0.26 17.00
N ASP A 78 9.68 -0.35 17.93
CA ASP A 78 11.06 0.03 18.20
C ASP A 78 11.99 -0.35 17.05
N ALA A 79 11.75 -1.48 16.38
CA ALA A 79 12.46 -1.87 15.16
C ALA A 79 12.23 -0.88 14.00
N ILE A 80 11.01 -0.35 13.86
CA ILE A 80 10.71 0.69 12.87
C ILE A 80 11.49 1.96 13.17
N LYS A 81 11.48 2.44 14.42
CA LYS A 81 12.24 3.61 14.83
C LYS A 81 13.75 3.43 14.60
N PHE A 82 14.28 2.27 15.01
CA PHE A 82 15.68 1.90 14.80
C PHE A 82 16.05 1.89 13.30
N GLY A 83 15.21 1.28 12.47
CA GLY A 83 15.42 1.21 11.03
C GLY A 83 15.40 2.59 10.36
N LEU A 84 14.48 3.47 10.76
CA LEU A 84 14.44 4.85 10.25
C LEU A 84 15.68 5.66 10.63
N GLU A 85 16.24 5.44 11.83
CA GLU A 85 17.55 6.04 12.18
C GLU A 85 18.69 5.43 11.35
N ALA A 86 18.68 4.12 11.11
CA ALA A 86 19.70 3.44 10.29
C ALA A 86 19.67 3.85 8.81
N VAL A 87 18.56 4.38 8.32
CA VAL A 87 18.44 4.95 6.96
C VAL A 87 19.16 6.28 6.79
N ARG A 88 19.34 7.07 7.86
CA ARG A 88 19.93 8.44 7.78
C ARG A 88 21.29 8.50 7.09
N PRO A 89 22.29 7.69 7.47
CA PRO A 89 23.60 7.75 6.82
C PRO A 89 23.55 7.51 5.31
N MET A 90 22.62 6.67 4.86
CA MET A 90 22.42 6.40 3.44
C MET A 90 21.76 7.58 2.72
N ILE A 91 20.88 8.31 3.39
CA ILE A 91 20.29 9.56 2.88
C ILE A 91 21.37 10.63 2.79
N ASP A 92 22.18 10.81 3.83
CA ASP A 92 23.28 11.80 3.86
C ASP A 92 24.30 11.53 2.75
N LEU A 93 24.62 10.26 2.49
CA LEU A 93 25.50 9.88 1.40
C LEU A 93 24.92 10.24 0.02
N GLN A 94 23.60 10.05 -0.17
CA GLN A 94 22.94 10.44 -1.41
C GLN A 94 22.93 11.97 -1.60
N ASP A 95 22.73 12.74 -0.54
CA ASP A 95 22.81 14.21 -0.58
C ASP A 95 24.23 14.66 -0.96
N GLN A 96 25.27 14.06 -0.36
CA GLN A 96 26.67 14.34 -0.69
C GLN A 96 26.97 14.00 -2.15
N ALA A 97 26.53 12.83 -2.62
CA ALA A 97 26.70 12.43 -4.01
C ALA A 97 25.98 13.39 -4.98
N SER A 98 24.75 13.80 -4.63
CA SER A 98 23.98 14.76 -5.42
C SER A 98 24.65 16.14 -5.48
N ALA A 99 25.22 16.59 -4.38
CA ALA A 99 25.98 17.84 -4.33
C ALA A 99 27.27 17.79 -5.16
N ALA A 100 27.94 16.63 -5.21
CA ALA A 100 29.20 16.48 -5.93
C ALA A 100 29.03 16.29 -7.46
N ILE A 101 28.07 15.47 -7.89
CA ILE A 101 27.91 15.04 -9.29
C ILE A 101 26.45 15.07 -9.79
N GLY A 102 25.54 15.60 -9.00
CA GLY A 102 24.11 15.68 -9.36
C GLY A 102 23.86 16.61 -10.53
N LYS A 103 22.87 16.26 -11.35
CA LYS A 103 22.38 17.10 -12.43
C LYS A 103 21.23 17.98 -11.94
N THR A 104 21.10 19.16 -12.51
CA THR A 104 19.92 20.01 -12.29
C THR A 104 18.65 19.25 -12.68
N LYS A 105 17.68 19.18 -11.76
CA LYS A 105 16.40 18.52 -12.01
C LYS A 105 15.63 19.23 -13.10
N ARG A 106 15.01 18.47 -14.00
CA ARG A 106 14.09 19.03 -15.00
C ARG A 106 12.90 19.66 -14.30
N SER A 107 12.52 20.85 -14.75
CA SER A 107 11.27 21.46 -14.31
C SER A 107 10.09 20.72 -14.92
N VAL A 108 9.11 20.37 -14.10
CA VAL A 108 7.81 19.87 -14.53
C VAL A 108 6.79 20.91 -14.11
N GLU A 109 6.18 21.53 -15.09
CA GLU A 109 5.07 22.45 -14.83
C GLU A 109 3.86 21.59 -14.40
N GLU A 110 3.46 21.70 -13.16
CA GLU A 110 2.17 21.18 -12.71
C GLU A 110 1.08 22.09 -13.29
N ALA A 111 0.23 21.53 -14.14
CA ALA A 111 -0.91 22.29 -14.66
C ALA A 111 -1.79 22.72 -13.48
N ALA A 112 -2.03 24.02 -13.37
CA ALA A 112 -2.95 24.54 -12.35
C ALA A 112 -4.33 23.90 -12.53
N PRO A 113 -5.02 23.56 -11.42
CA PRO A 113 -6.39 23.06 -11.50
C PRO A 113 -7.28 24.07 -12.24
N ASP A 114 -8.08 23.57 -13.16
CA ASP A 114 -9.13 24.35 -13.81
C ASP A 114 -10.30 24.49 -12.81
N GLU A 115 -10.27 25.56 -12.02
CA GLU A 115 -11.22 25.80 -10.93
C GLU A 115 -12.68 25.87 -11.42
N GLU A 116 -12.89 26.39 -12.63
CA GLU A 116 -14.24 26.47 -13.23
C GLU A 116 -14.73 25.07 -13.59
N LEU A 117 -13.88 24.27 -14.22
CA LEU A 117 -14.19 22.86 -14.52
C LEU A 117 -14.45 22.07 -13.25
N VAL A 118 -13.60 22.23 -12.21
CA VAL A 118 -13.76 21.57 -10.91
C VAL A 118 -15.10 21.94 -10.27
N ALA A 119 -15.46 23.22 -10.26
CA ALA A 119 -16.73 23.68 -9.71
C ALA A 119 -17.95 23.09 -10.45
N ARG A 120 -17.88 23.07 -11.79
CA ARG A 120 -18.93 22.52 -12.64
C ARG A 120 -19.11 21.02 -12.43
N VAL A 121 -18.03 20.25 -12.47
CA VAL A 121 -18.06 18.80 -12.23
C VAL A 121 -18.58 18.50 -10.83
N ARG A 122 -18.14 19.26 -9.83
CA ARG A 122 -18.60 19.11 -8.45
C ARG A 122 -20.10 19.36 -8.32
N ALA A 123 -20.62 20.42 -8.92
CA ALA A 123 -22.04 20.74 -8.86
C ALA A 123 -22.91 19.63 -9.46
N GLU A 124 -22.48 19.03 -10.56
CA GLU A 124 -23.23 17.99 -11.26
C GLU A 124 -23.07 16.60 -10.63
N ALA A 125 -21.85 16.24 -10.19
CA ALA A 125 -21.56 14.89 -9.70
C ALA A 125 -21.89 14.69 -8.21
N LEU A 126 -21.67 15.71 -7.35
CA LEU A 126 -21.66 15.55 -5.90
C LEU A 126 -22.98 14.97 -5.32
N PRO A 127 -24.18 15.40 -5.75
CA PRO A 127 -25.42 14.85 -5.22
C PRO A 127 -25.56 13.34 -5.48
N GLY A 128 -25.32 12.92 -6.73
CA GLY A 128 -25.41 11.51 -7.14
C GLY A 128 -24.33 10.64 -6.50
N LEU A 129 -23.09 11.16 -6.34
CA LEU A 129 -22.03 10.47 -5.66
C LEU A 129 -22.35 10.24 -4.18
N LYS A 130 -22.87 11.25 -3.47
CA LYS A 130 -23.28 11.11 -2.07
C LYS A 130 -24.41 10.10 -1.91
N GLU A 131 -25.41 10.13 -2.80
CA GLU A 131 -26.47 9.12 -2.83
C GLU A 131 -25.88 7.71 -3.05
N GLY A 132 -25.01 7.54 -4.05
CA GLY A 132 -24.34 6.27 -4.33
C GLY A 132 -23.56 5.74 -3.12
N TYR A 133 -22.78 6.60 -2.45
CA TYR A 133 -22.03 6.21 -1.26
C TYR A 133 -22.88 5.95 -0.01
N SER A 134 -24.15 6.32 0.00
CA SER A 134 -25.08 5.94 1.07
C SER A 134 -25.61 4.50 0.94
N LEU A 135 -25.44 3.86 -0.23
CA LEU A 135 -25.89 2.49 -0.48
C LEU A 135 -24.92 1.47 0.15
N PRO A 136 -25.40 0.62 1.08
CA PRO A 136 -24.51 -0.33 1.78
C PRO A 136 -24.06 -1.49 0.90
N ARG A 137 -24.91 -1.92 -0.06
CA ARG A 137 -24.61 -3.06 -0.92
C ARG A 137 -23.64 -2.70 -2.04
N LYS A 138 -22.59 -3.49 -2.20
CA LYS A 138 -21.49 -3.23 -3.14
C LYS A 138 -21.93 -3.08 -4.58
N LEU A 139 -22.75 -4.01 -5.09
CA LEU A 139 -23.18 -4.00 -6.48
C LEU A 139 -24.10 -2.82 -6.81
N GLU A 140 -25.08 -2.52 -5.95
CA GLU A 140 -25.98 -1.39 -6.10
C GLU A 140 -25.22 -0.07 -6.09
N ARG A 141 -24.27 0.06 -5.18
CA ARG A 141 -23.38 1.24 -5.07
C ARG A 141 -22.54 1.43 -6.32
N TYR A 142 -21.90 0.37 -6.82
CA TYR A 142 -21.08 0.46 -8.03
C TYR A 142 -21.90 0.80 -9.28
N SER A 143 -23.09 0.23 -9.43
CA SER A 143 -23.98 0.59 -10.52
C SER A 143 -24.34 2.07 -10.45
N LYS A 144 -24.82 2.56 -9.31
CA LYS A 144 -25.21 3.97 -9.13
C LYS A 144 -24.05 4.93 -9.38
N LEU A 145 -22.86 4.63 -8.84
CA LEU A 145 -21.68 5.47 -9.05
C LEU A 145 -21.22 5.44 -10.51
N GLY A 146 -21.32 4.29 -11.17
CA GLY A 146 -21.04 4.14 -12.60
C GLY A 146 -21.94 5.02 -13.45
N ASP A 147 -23.25 4.96 -13.21
CA ASP A 147 -24.26 5.76 -13.92
C ASP A 147 -23.99 7.27 -13.75
N VAL A 148 -23.67 7.71 -12.54
CA VAL A 148 -23.32 9.12 -12.25
C VAL A 148 -22.07 9.54 -13.00
N ARG A 149 -21.00 8.73 -12.96
CA ARG A 149 -19.75 9.02 -13.67
C ARG A 149 -19.98 9.13 -15.18
N GLU A 150 -20.68 8.17 -15.76
CA GLU A 150 -20.98 8.16 -17.19
C GLU A 150 -21.81 9.37 -17.61
N ALA A 151 -22.85 9.70 -16.85
CA ALA A 151 -23.71 10.85 -17.13
C ALA A 151 -22.91 12.17 -17.10
N VAL A 152 -22.09 12.40 -16.09
CA VAL A 152 -21.29 13.64 -15.94
C VAL A 152 -20.19 13.71 -16.99
N ILE A 153 -19.50 12.60 -17.29
CA ILE A 153 -18.49 12.57 -18.35
C ILE A 153 -19.13 12.87 -19.73
N LYS A 154 -20.29 12.32 -20.00
CA LYS A 154 -21.03 12.58 -21.23
C LYS A 154 -21.52 14.02 -21.34
N SER A 155 -22.04 14.57 -20.24
CA SER A 155 -22.55 15.95 -20.17
C SER A 155 -21.45 16.98 -20.37
N ILE A 156 -20.34 16.88 -19.61
CA ILE A 156 -19.28 17.88 -19.57
C ILE A 156 -18.19 17.59 -20.61
N GLY A 157 -17.84 16.32 -20.82
CA GLY A 157 -16.81 15.89 -21.77
C GLY A 157 -17.21 16.08 -23.23
N ALA A 158 -18.50 16.08 -23.54
CA ALA A 158 -19.10 16.43 -24.84
C ALA A 158 -18.39 15.81 -26.08
N GLY A 159 -17.83 14.60 -25.94
CA GLY A 159 -17.09 13.91 -27.01
C GLY A 159 -15.60 14.24 -27.11
N ASP A 160 -15.09 15.19 -26.33
CA ASP A 160 -13.64 15.47 -26.20
C ASP A 160 -12.99 14.48 -25.22
N ALA A 161 -12.10 13.63 -25.74
CA ALA A 161 -11.41 12.60 -24.95
C ALA A 161 -10.45 13.19 -23.89
N ALA A 162 -9.83 14.34 -24.16
CA ALA A 162 -8.93 15.00 -23.22
C ALA A 162 -9.72 15.63 -22.05
N LEU A 163 -10.82 16.30 -22.39
CA LEU A 163 -11.73 16.87 -21.38
C LEU A 163 -12.39 15.76 -20.56
N SER A 164 -12.84 14.68 -21.19
CA SER A 164 -13.41 13.51 -20.50
C SER A 164 -12.46 12.90 -19.47
N LYS A 165 -11.16 12.79 -19.78
CA LYS A 165 -10.13 12.35 -18.81
C LYS A 165 -9.98 13.30 -17.63
N LYS A 166 -10.00 14.61 -17.86
CA LYS A 166 -9.96 15.61 -16.78
C LYS A 166 -11.19 15.52 -15.88
N VAL A 167 -12.37 15.39 -16.46
CA VAL A 167 -13.64 15.20 -15.72
C VAL A 167 -13.58 13.94 -14.88
N ALA A 168 -13.14 12.80 -15.43
CA ALA A 168 -13.00 11.55 -14.70
C ALA A 168 -12.05 11.67 -13.49
N ALA A 169 -10.90 12.33 -13.67
CA ALA A 169 -9.94 12.57 -12.58
C ALA A 169 -10.54 13.46 -11.46
N ILE A 170 -11.32 14.47 -11.82
CA ILE A 170 -12.01 15.31 -10.83
C ILE A 170 -13.05 14.51 -10.06
N ILE A 171 -13.83 13.64 -10.73
CA ILE A 171 -14.80 12.76 -10.08
C ILE A 171 -14.10 11.82 -9.10
N GLU A 172 -13.01 11.18 -9.49
CA GLU A 172 -12.22 10.29 -8.62
C GLU A 172 -11.73 11.03 -7.36
N HIS A 173 -11.27 12.27 -7.52
CA HIS A 173 -10.87 13.09 -6.37
C HIS A 173 -12.06 13.41 -5.45
N LEU A 174 -13.23 13.73 -6.00
CA LEU A 174 -14.46 13.96 -5.22
C LEU A 174 -14.89 12.72 -4.45
N GLU A 175 -14.84 11.55 -5.08
CA GLU A 175 -15.16 10.27 -4.44
C GLU A 175 -14.23 9.94 -3.28
N SER A 176 -12.92 10.10 -3.50
CA SER A 176 -11.92 9.95 -2.44
C SER A 176 -12.23 10.87 -1.25
N ARG A 177 -12.62 12.11 -1.53
CA ARG A 177 -12.98 13.09 -0.50
C ARG A 177 -14.24 12.71 0.27
N ILE A 178 -15.30 12.29 -0.44
CA ILE A 178 -16.55 11.82 0.19
C ILE A 178 -16.29 10.66 1.14
N LEU A 179 -15.55 9.64 0.68
CA LEU A 179 -15.21 8.48 1.50
C LEU A 179 -14.40 8.86 2.74
N ARG A 180 -13.43 9.73 2.57
CA ARG A 180 -12.61 10.21 3.67
C ARG A 180 -13.43 10.98 4.71
N ASP A 181 -14.30 11.84 4.25
CA ASP A 181 -15.19 12.63 5.13
C ASP A 181 -16.18 11.74 5.88
N MET A 182 -16.76 10.72 5.24
CA MET A 182 -17.61 9.70 5.90
C MET A 182 -16.87 9.00 7.05
N ILE A 183 -15.62 8.60 6.84
CA ILE A 183 -14.83 7.92 7.87
C ILE A 183 -14.43 8.87 9.00
N LEU A 184 -14.00 10.09 8.67
CA LEU A 184 -13.48 11.04 9.65
C LEU A 184 -14.56 11.73 10.46
N GLN A 185 -15.67 12.11 9.81
CA GLN A 185 -16.76 12.88 10.42
C GLN A 185 -17.88 11.97 10.94
N ASP A 186 -18.41 11.08 10.09
CA ASP A 186 -19.53 10.24 10.42
C ASP A 186 -19.13 8.94 11.14
N LYS A 187 -17.81 8.62 11.20
CA LYS A 187 -17.27 7.38 11.78
C LYS A 187 -17.85 6.11 11.17
N LYS A 188 -18.34 6.20 9.93
CA LYS A 188 -18.95 5.09 9.19
C LYS A 188 -18.08 4.68 8.01
N ARG A 189 -17.95 3.38 7.81
CA ARG A 189 -17.32 2.80 6.62
C ARG A 189 -18.36 2.66 5.50
N ILE A 190 -17.89 2.50 4.28
CA ILE A 190 -18.70 2.44 3.05
C ILE A 190 -19.81 1.37 3.07
N ASP A 191 -19.64 0.31 3.85
CA ASP A 191 -20.60 -0.78 4.03
C ASP A 191 -21.44 -0.64 5.33
N GLY A 192 -21.42 0.53 5.94
CA GLY A 192 -22.19 0.87 7.13
C GLY A 192 -21.57 0.44 8.45
N ARG A 193 -20.45 -0.29 8.45
CA ARG A 193 -19.72 -0.68 9.67
C ARG A 193 -19.09 0.52 10.37
N SER A 194 -18.86 0.37 11.67
CA SER A 194 -18.01 1.29 12.44
C SER A 194 -16.52 1.06 12.12
N SER A 195 -15.64 1.88 12.68
CA SER A 195 -14.18 1.72 12.51
C SER A 195 -13.63 0.45 13.16
N THR A 196 -14.32 -0.11 14.15
CA THR A 196 -13.91 -1.29 14.92
C THR A 196 -14.60 -2.58 14.51
N ASP A 197 -15.67 -2.50 13.70
CA ASP A 197 -16.40 -3.69 13.27
C ASP A 197 -15.60 -4.51 12.25
N ILE A 198 -15.57 -5.82 12.42
CA ILE A 198 -15.06 -6.77 11.44
C ILE A 198 -16.22 -7.29 10.57
N ARG A 199 -15.90 -7.66 9.31
CA ARG A 199 -16.88 -8.33 8.46
C ARG A 199 -17.24 -9.70 9.04
N PRO A 200 -18.48 -10.18 8.87
CA PRO A 200 -18.84 -11.55 9.24
C PRO A 200 -17.90 -12.55 8.56
N ILE A 201 -17.37 -13.46 9.33
CA ILE A 201 -16.49 -14.53 8.86
C ILE A 201 -17.20 -15.86 9.11
N SER A 202 -17.21 -16.73 8.09
CA SER A 202 -17.59 -18.13 8.24
C SER A 202 -16.61 -19.01 7.49
N SER A 203 -16.43 -20.23 7.98
CA SER A 203 -15.55 -21.22 7.36
C SER A 203 -16.20 -22.59 7.45
N GLU A 204 -16.16 -23.33 6.36
CA GLU A 204 -16.63 -24.69 6.25
C GLU A 204 -15.52 -25.57 5.70
N VAL A 205 -15.23 -26.71 6.32
CA VAL A 205 -14.15 -27.61 5.91
C VAL A 205 -14.72 -28.87 5.25
N GLY A 206 -13.89 -29.55 4.44
CA GLY A 206 -14.29 -30.82 3.81
C GLY A 206 -15.31 -30.68 2.67
N VAL A 207 -15.45 -29.49 2.06
CA VAL A 207 -16.43 -29.22 1.00
C VAL A 207 -16.16 -29.98 -0.30
N LEU A 208 -14.89 -30.38 -0.54
CA LEU A 208 -14.49 -31.19 -1.68
C LEU A 208 -14.11 -32.60 -1.23
N PRO A 209 -14.91 -33.64 -1.57
CA PRO A 209 -14.70 -34.99 -1.01
C PRO A 209 -13.49 -35.74 -1.57
N ARG A 210 -12.88 -35.27 -2.66
CA ARG A 210 -11.76 -35.94 -3.35
C ARG A 210 -10.42 -35.21 -3.17
N ALA A 211 -10.40 -34.07 -2.49
CA ALA A 211 -9.18 -33.35 -2.15
C ALA A 211 -8.57 -33.89 -0.82
N HIS A 212 -7.26 -33.73 -0.61
CA HIS A 212 -6.63 -34.08 0.66
C HIS A 212 -7.14 -33.18 1.81
N GLY A 213 -7.50 -31.95 1.50
CA GLY A 213 -8.20 -31.03 2.36
C GLY A 213 -8.89 -29.93 1.57
N SER A 214 -9.97 -29.39 2.08
CA SER A 214 -10.62 -28.22 1.47
C SER A 214 -11.35 -27.41 2.51
N ALA A 215 -11.42 -26.10 2.29
CA ALA A 215 -12.19 -25.18 3.11
C ALA A 215 -12.83 -24.09 2.23
N LEU A 216 -14.07 -23.77 2.54
CA LEU A 216 -14.77 -22.62 2.00
C LEU A 216 -14.73 -21.51 3.02
N PHE A 217 -14.07 -20.43 2.72
CA PHE A 217 -13.92 -19.27 3.60
C PHE A 217 -14.71 -18.09 3.06
N ASN A 218 -15.56 -17.50 3.91
CA ASN A 218 -16.34 -16.32 3.57
C ASN A 218 -15.97 -15.17 4.51
N ARG A 219 -15.79 -13.98 3.96
CA ARG A 219 -15.64 -12.72 4.68
C ARG A 219 -16.54 -11.66 4.07
N GLY A 220 -17.73 -11.49 4.65
CA GLY A 220 -18.77 -10.65 4.06
C GLY A 220 -19.18 -11.17 2.68
N GLU A 221 -19.03 -10.36 1.66
CA GLU A 221 -19.37 -10.71 0.26
C GLU A 221 -18.21 -11.40 -0.51
N THR A 222 -17.06 -11.61 0.14
CA THR A 222 -15.89 -12.26 -0.48
C THR A 222 -15.83 -13.71 -0.06
N GLN A 223 -15.63 -14.60 -1.02
CA GLN A 223 -15.52 -16.03 -0.81
C GLN A 223 -14.22 -16.56 -1.41
N ALA A 224 -13.56 -17.47 -0.71
CA ALA A 224 -12.40 -18.20 -1.19
C ALA A 224 -12.57 -19.69 -0.95
N LEU A 225 -12.31 -20.50 -1.98
CA LEU A 225 -12.23 -21.96 -1.89
C LEU A 225 -10.74 -22.33 -1.80
N ALA A 226 -10.31 -22.77 -0.63
CA ALA A 226 -8.96 -23.27 -0.40
C ALA A 226 -8.93 -24.79 -0.60
N VAL A 227 -7.94 -25.28 -1.34
CA VAL A 227 -7.74 -26.71 -1.57
C VAL A 227 -6.31 -27.06 -1.16
N LEU A 228 -6.18 -28.09 -0.33
CA LEU A 228 -4.89 -28.60 0.14
C LEU A 228 -4.51 -29.87 -0.63
N THR A 229 -3.28 -29.92 -1.09
CA THR A 229 -2.65 -31.12 -1.62
C THR A 229 -1.43 -31.47 -0.78
N LEU A 230 -1.38 -32.68 -0.25
CA LEU A 230 -0.21 -33.20 0.45
C LEU A 230 0.74 -33.84 -0.56
N GLY A 231 2.01 -33.57 -0.41
CA GLY A 231 3.09 -34.11 -1.23
C GLY A 231 4.18 -34.78 -0.39
N THR A 232 5.21 -35.24 -1.04
CA THR A 232 6.42 -35.81 -0.44
C THR A 232 7.57 -34.82 -0.54
N SER A 233 8.74 -35.15 0.02
CA SER A 233 9.95 -34.34 -0.11
C SER A 233 10.41 -34.18 -1.58
N ALA A 234 9.97 -35.06 -2.50
CA ALA A 234 10.23 -34.92 -3.92
C ALA A 234 9.43 -33.78 -4.59
N ASP A 235 8.32 -33.38 -3.97
CA ASP A 235 7.41 -32.34 -4.45
C ASP A 235 7.80 -30.94 -3.93
N GLU A 236 8.82 -30.85 -3.06
CA GLU A 236 9.31 -29.57 -2.54
C GLU A 236 9.85 -28.68 -3.66
N GLN A 237 9.52 -27.41 -3.62
CA GLN A 237 10.06 -26.43 -4.55
C GLN A 237 11.51 -26.12 -4.21
N ARG A 238 12.39 -26.34 -5.18
CA ARG A 238 13.80 -25.94 -5.11
C ARG A 238 13.94 -24.51 -5.65
N MET A 239 14.47 -23.63 -4.83
CA MET A 239 14.75 -22.24 -5.17
C MET A 239 16.27 -22.04 -5.19
N ASP A 240 16.76 -21.46 -6.28
CA ASP A 240 18.17 -21.12 -6.43
C ASP A 240 18.32 -19.60 -6.38
N TYR A 241 18.94 -19.11 -5.32
CA TYR A 241 19.19 -17.69 -5.08
C TYR A 241 20.69 -17.39 -5.13
N ILE A 242 21.05 -16.11 -5.30
CA ILE A 242 22.45 -15.67 -5.20
C ILE A 242 23.07 -16.04 -3.83
N ALA A 243 22.26 -16.11 -2.77
CA ALA A 243 22.70 -16.48 -1.43
C ALA A 243 22.79 -17.99 -1.18
N GLY A 244 22.39 -18.84 -2.15
CA GLY A 244 22.39 -20.29 -2.05
C GLY A 244 21.04 -20.93 -2.40
N GLU A 245 20.99 -22.27 -2.29
CA GLU A 245 19.79 -23.05 -2.57
C GLU A 245 18.88 -23.13 -1.32
N GLU A 246 17.58 -23.01 -1.51
CA GLU A 246 16.56 -23.21 -0.48
C GLU A 246 15.51 -24.20 -0.99
N ARG A 247 14.99 -25.06 -0.09
CA ARG A 247 13.83 -25.91 -0.38
C ARG A 247 12.62 -25.40 0.36
N ARG A 248 11.49 -25.32 -0.34
CA ARG A 248 10.21 -24.89 0.25
C ARG A 248 9.23 -26.05 0.24
N SER A 249 8.86 -26.48 1.44
CA SER A 249 7.87 -27.55 1.65
C SER A 249 6.42 -27.02 1.72
N PHE A 250 6.23 -25.70 1.88
CA PHE A 250 4.91 -25.08 1.88
C PHE A 250 4.78 -24.08 0.72
N LEU A 251 3.76 -24.31 -0.09
CA LEU A 251 3.46 -23.47 -1.26
C LEU A 251 2.02 -22.99 -1.14
N LEU A 252 1.80 -21.70 -1.31
CA LEU A 252 0.47 -21.10 -1.41
C LEU A 252 0.32 -20.42 -2.77
N HIS A 253 -0.65 -20.90 -3.55
CA HIS A 253 -1.04 -20.29 -4.81
C HIS A 253 -2.38 -19.60 -4.64
N TYR A 254 -2.45 -18.33 -4.99
CA TYR A 254 -3.66 -17.52 -4.95
C TYR A 254 -3.94 -17.00 -6.36
N ASN A 255 -5.13 -17.37 -6.92
CA ASN A 255 -5.55 -17.04 -8.28
C ASN A 255 -6.84 -16.24 -8.30
#